data_7ce8b93cd848f2df5a51c416d3e8601c
#
_entry.id   7ce8b93cd848f2df5a51c416d3e8601c
#
_cell.length_a   1.000
_cell.length_b   1.000
_cell.length_c   1.000
_cell.angle_alpha   90.00
_cell.angle_beta   90.00
_cell.angle_gamma   90.00
#
_symmetry.space_group_name_H-M   'P 1'
#
loop_
_entity.id
_entity.type
_entity.pdbx_description
1 polymer ?
#
loop_
_entity_poly.entity_id
_entity_poly.type
_entity_poly.pdbx_seq_one_letter_code
_entity_poly.pdbx_strand_id
1 'polypeptide(L)'
;MNCAPANKSKDHTCYSKEQLIKIASSLNQKKNAKIGLNKSKNALWESIRKKLFPVCTTEWCWLEHVDADKKMKEETFRPAMPIEWVKNKYEWLSTTDINEVMVQYEKKYENFRFFGPVPVDCPKDIYCELTDLDIKGLKSKGVDYIGVVFNLDRHDQSGSHWVALYINIPKSLITYYDSTSSEPPEDIKYFINMVGIKLNQLNGKHVYEYNKKRHQYGGSECGMYSMNFLIESLKGKTLADIENKAITDRDVNLLRSYLYRPPKKMESHIGGQNGGGRKKKVPKKKITDKDKKEKKKVPKKKKVDKDKTKK
;
A
#
# COMPACT_ATOMS: atom_id res chain seq x y z
N MET A 1 1.96 -12.97 -10.52
CA MET A 1 0.87 -12.44 -11.34
C MET A 1 0.63 -10.98 -10.98
N ASN A 2 0.33 -10.15 -11.95
CA ASN A 2 0.29 -8.68 -11.80
C ASN A 2 -1.11 -8.15 -11.51
N CYS A 3 -1.98 -8.99 -10.99
CA CYS A 3 -3.35 -8.66 -10.67
C CYS A 3 -3.47 -7.89 -9.35
N ALA A 4 -4.65 -7.40 -9.02
CA ALA A 4 -4.90 -6.73 -7.74
C ALA A 4 -4.50 -7.62 -6.55
N PRO A 5 -3.92 -7.07 -5.48
CA PRO A 5 -3.32 -7.86 -4.38
C PRO A 5 -4.33 -8.79 -3.70
N ALA A 6 -5.59 -8.38 -3.62
CA ALA A 6 -6.66 -9.17 -3.04
C ALA A 6 -7.13 -10.33 -3.93
N ASN A 7 -6.83 -10.31 -5.23
CA ASN A 7 -7.28 -11.30 -6.21
C ASN A 7 -6.12 -12.23 -6.60
N LYS A 8 -6.11 -13.43 -6.04
CA LYS A 8 -5.24 -14.50 -6.55
C LYS A 8 -5.91 -15.12 -7.79
N SER A 9 -5.71 -14.55 -8.96
CA SER A 9 -6.11 -15.20 -10.19
C SER A 9 -5.31 -16.50 -10.38
N LYS A 10 -5.99 -17.60 -10.66
CA LYS A 10 -5.36 -18.87 -11.05
C LYS A 10 -5.06 -18.88 -12.56
N ASP A 11 -5.55 -17.91 -13.28
CA ASP A 11 -5.36 -17.77 -14.72
C ASP A 11 -3.97 -17.23 -15.08
N HIS A 12 -3.53 -17.48 -16.30
CA HIS A 12 -2.28 -16.95 -16.86
C HIS A 12 -2.35 -15.43 -17.16
N THR A 13 -3.53 -14.82 -17.10
CA THR A 13 -3.79 -13.40 -17.36
C THR A 13 -4.65 -12.77 -16.28
N CYS A 14 -4.46 -11.48 -16.05
CA CYS A 14 -5.27 -10.67 -15.13
C CYS A 14 -6.59 -10.18 -15.75
N TYR A 15 -6.75 -10.33 -17.06
CA TYR A 15 -7.94 -9.88 -17.78
C TYR A 15 -9.02 -10.95 -17.82
N SER A 16 -10.28 -10.52 -17.74
CA SER A 16 -11.42 -11.35 -18.14
C SER A 16 -11.48 -11.48 -19.66
N LYS A 17 -12.29 -12.42 -20.18
CA LYS A 17 -12.50 -12.55 -21.64
C LYS A 17 -13.09 -11.28 -22.24
N GLU A 18 -14.05 -10.66 -21.53
CA GLU A 18 -14.73 -9.41 -21.94
C GLU A 18 -13.72 -8.25 -22.01
N GLN A 19 -12.82 -8.16 -21.03
CA GLN A 19 -11.75 -7.16 -21.03
C GLN A 19 -10.77 -7.37 -22.21
N LEU A 20 -10.39 -8.61 -22.50
CA LEU A 20 -9.56 -8.93 -23.65
C LEU A 20 -10.25 -8.60 -24.99
N ILE A 21 -11.58 -8.81 -25.11
CA ILE A 21 -12.35 -8.39 -26.27
C ILE A 21 -12.31 -6.86 -26.44
N LYS A 22 -12.52 -6.10 -25.36
CA LYS A 22 -12.43 -4.63 -25.38
C LYS A 22 -11.04 -4.17 -25.84
N ILE A 23 -9.96 -4.76 -25.29
CA ILE A 23 -8.57 -4.47 -25.68
C ILE A 23 -8.34 -4.78 -27.17
N ALA A 24 -8.77 -5.95 -27.64
CA ALA A 24 -8.63 -6.36 -29.05
C ALA A 24 -9.40 -5.43 -30.00
N SER A 25 -10.62 -5.04 -29.62
CA SER A 25 -11.44 -4.09 -30.38
C SER A 25 -10.75 -2.72 -30.51
N SER A 26 -10.24 -2.18 -29.42
CA SER A 26 -9.49 -0.92 -29.42
C SER A 26 -8.22 -1.00 -30.30
N LEU A 27 -7.48 -2.11 -30.23
CA LEU A 27 -6.32 -2.32 -31.11
C LEU A 27 -6.70 -2.44 -32.59
N ASN A 28 -7.83 -3.07 -32.89
CA ASN A 28 -8.33 -3.16 -34.27
C ASN A 28 -8.67 -1.78 -34.84
N GLN A 29 -9.32 -0.92 -34.01
CA GLN A 29 -9.69 0.44 -34.38
C GLN A 29 -8.45 1.34 -34.52
N LYS A 30 -7.58 1.38 -33.51
CA LYS A 30 -6.45 2.32 -33.48
C LYS A 30 -5.25 1.91 -34.31
N LYS A 31 -4.98 0.62 -34.41
CA LYS A 31 -3.74 0.08 -35.01
C LYS A 31 -3.99 -0.92 -36.14
N ASN A 32 -5.24 -1.05 -36.60
CA ASN A 32 -5.64 -2.02 -37.63
C ASN A 32 -5.08 -3.44 -37.36
N ALA A 33 -5.18 -3.89 -36.09
CA ALA A 33 -4.50 -5.10 -35.64
C ALA A 33 -5.08 -6.41 -36.18
N LYS A 34 -6.32 -6.38 -36.72
CA LYS A 34 -7.05 -7.54 -37.31
C LYS A 34 -7.15 -8.75 -36.37
N ILE A 35 -7.40 -8.52 -35.06
CA ILE A 35 -7.57 -9.58 -34.07
C ILE A 35 -9.01 -10.07 -34.11
N GLY A 36 -9.23 -11.38 -34.36
CA GLY A 36 -10.57 -11.97 -34.30
C GLY A 36 -11.13 -12.00 -32.89
N LEU A 37 -12.35 -11.47 -32.69
CA LEU A 37 -12.95 -11.28 -31.36
C LEU A 37 -13.63 -12.56 -30.82
N ASN A 38 -13.98 -13.51 -31.68
CA ASN A 38 -14.68 -14.76 -31.31
C ASN A 38 -13.75 -15.87 -30.79
N LYS A 39 -12.49 -15.53 -30.53
CA LYS A 39 -11.48 -16.48 -30.05
C LYS A 39 -11.69 -16.85 -28.58
N SER A 40 -11.07 -17.96 -28.17
CA SER A 40 -10.97 -18.31 -26.75
C SER A 40 -10.16 -17.24 -25.99
N LYS A 41 -10.31 -17.20 -24.66
CA LYS A 41 -9.58 -16.27 -23.76
C LYS A 41 -8.07 -16.31 -24.02
N ASN A 42 -7.49 -17.51 -24.09
CA ASN A 42 -6.06 -17.70 -24.33
C ASN A 42 -5.62 -17.21 -25.72
N ALA A 43 -6.41 -17.51 -26.78
CA ALA A 43 -6.10 -17.10 -28.14
C ALA A 43 -6.24 -15.59 -28.33
N LEU A 44 -7.16 -14.92 -27.64
CA LEU A 44 -7.26 -13.46 -27.57
C LEU A 44 -6.00 -12.87 -26.92
N TRP A 45 -5.64 -13.38 -25.75
CA TRP A 45 -4.47 -12.92 -25.00
C TRP A 45 -3.19 -13.03 -25.84
N GLU A 46 -2.94 -14.20 -26.45
CA GLU A 46 -1.77 -14.41 -27.32
C GLU A 46 -1.77 -13.45 -28.53
N SER A 47 -2.94 -13.23 -29.13
CA SER A 47 -3.06 -12.32 -30.26
C SER A 47 -2.74 -10.87 -29.89
N ILE A 48 -3.23 -10.40 -28.74
CA ILE A 48 -2.95 -9.08 -28.20
C ILE A 48 -1.46 -8.97 -27.83
N ARG A 49 -0.92 -9.97 -27.11
CA ARG A 49 0.49 -10.03 -26.74
C ARG A 49 1.42 -9.88 -27.94
N LYS A 50 1.18 -10.64 -29.00
CA LYS A 50 1.97 -10.56 -30.24
C LYS A 50 1.96 -9.16 -30.87
N LYS A 51 0.83 -8.45 -30.80
CA LYS A 51 0.69 -7.09 -31.34
C LYS A 51 1.35 -6.03 -30.49
N LEU A 52 1.40 -6.21 -29.17
CA LEU A 52 1.94 -5.24 -28.22
C LEU A 52 3.36 -5.57 -27.76
N PHE A 53 3.85 -6.78 -27.95
CA PHE A 53 5.20 -7.20 -27.51
C PHE A 53 6.34 -6.25 -27.91
N PRO A 54 6.34 -5.62 -29.10
CA PRO A 54 7.39 -4.66 -29.47
C PRO A 54 7.47 -3.43 -28.55
N VAL A 55 6.37 -3.07 -27.88
CA VAL A 55 6.26 -1.87 -27.05
C VAL A 55 5.90 -2.17 -25.59
N CYS A 56 5.40 -3.37 -25.31
CA CYS A 56 4.92 -3.78 -23.99
C CYS A 56 5.40 -5.18 -23.63
N THR A 57 6.10 -5.31 -22.51
CA THR A 57 6.51 -6.60 -21.94
C THR A 57 5.55 -7.10 -20.85
N THR A 58 4.62 -6.25 -20.40
CA THR A 58 3.69 -6.52 -19.29
C THR A 58 2.26 -6.19 -19.65
N GLU A 59 1.30 -6.89 -19.04
CA GLU A 59 -0.13 -6.69 -19.32
C GLU A 59 -0.65 -5.29 -18.92
N TRP A 60 -0.13 -4.70 -17.85
CA TRP A 60 -0.57 -3.34 -17.44
C TRP A 60 -0.11 -2.26 -18.44
N CYS A 61 1.00 -2.46 -19.16
CA CYS A 61 1.41 -1.58 -20.24
C CYS A 61 0.38 -1.55 -21.38
N TRP A 62 -0.35 -2.65 -21.63
CA TRP A 62 -1.37 -2.70 -22.68
C TRP A 62 -2.42 -1.61 -22.55
N LEU A 63 -2.80 -1.26 -21.29
CA LEU A 63 -3.81 -0.23 -21.02
C LEU A 63 -3.39 1.19 -21.41
N GLU A 64 -2.12 1.42 -21.72
CA GLU A 64 -1.62 2.69 -22.22
C GLU A 64 -1.77 2.82 -23.76
N HIS A 65 -1.95 1.68 -24.44
CA HIS A 65 -2.05 1.60 -25.89
C HIS A 65 -3.48 1.37 -26.41
N VAL A 66 -4.46 1.29 -25.52
CA VAL A 66 -5.86 1.01 -25.83
C VAL A 66 -6.79 1.99 -25.12
N ASP A 67 -8.05 2.08 -25.59
CA ASP A 67 -9.09 2.79 -24.85
C ASP A 67 -9.61 1.90 -23.73
N ALA A 68 -8.97 2.04 -22.56
CA ALA A 68 -9.40 1.37 -21.35
C ALA A 68 -10.19 2.35 -20.46
N ASP A 69 -11.34 1.90 -19.98
CA ASP A 69 -12.12 2.66 -19.01
C ASP A 69 -11.39 2.77 -17.66
N LYS A 70 -11.85 3.72 -16.81
CA LYS A 70 -11.26 3.97 -15.50
C LYS A 70 -11.27 2.70 -14.64
N LYS A 71 -12.40 1.96 -14.65
CA LYS A 71 -12.56 0.73 -13.89
C LYS A 71 -11.51 -0.32 -14.28
N MET A 72 -11.28 -0.53 -15.57
CA MET A 72 -10.25 -1.48 -16.04
C MET A 72 -8.84 -1.06 -15.59
N LYS A 73 -8.51 0.24 -15.62
CA LYS A 73 -7.20 0.75 -15.20
C LYS A 73 -6.93 0.60 -13.71
N GLU A 74 -7.94 0.83 -12.87
CA GLU A 74 -7.81 0.88 -11.42
C GLU A 74 -8.03 -0.47 -10.73
N GLU A 75 -8.84 -1.36 -11.33
CA GLU A 75 -9.27 -2.59 -10.64
C GLU A 75 -8.58 -3.87 -11.13
N THR A 76 -8.00 -3.87 -12.33
CA THR A 76 -7.39 -5.09 -12.88
C THR A 76 -6.04 -5.41 -12.26
N PHE A 77 -5.26 -4.38 -11.96
CA PHE A 77 -3.89 -4.52 -11.44
C PHE A 77 -3.74 -3.83 -10.10
N ARG A 78 -2.73 -4.28 -9.32
CA ARG A 78 -2.28 -3.53 -8.15
C ARG A 78 -1.80 -2.13 -8.56
N PRO A 79 -1.88 -1.13 -7.65
CA PRO A 79 -1.45 0.23 -7.94
C PRO A 79 0.03 0.30 -8.35
N ALA A 80 0.40 1.30 -9.12
CA ALA A 80 1.81 1.55 -9.41
C ALA A 80 2.48 2.13 -8.17
N MET A 81 3.67 1.64 -7.83
CA MET A 81 4.46 2.31 -6.81
C MET A 81 4.88 3.72 -7.29
N PRO A 82 4.94 4.71 -6.40
CA PRO A 82 5.50 6.01 -6.71
C PRO A 82 6.92 5.89 -7.28
N ILE A 83 7.28 6.77 -8.22
CA ILE A 83 8.61 6.72 -8.85
C ILE A 83 9.74 7.03 -7.86
N GLU A 84 9.44 7.77 -6.82
CA GLU A 84 10.32 8.16 -5.73
C GLU A 84 10.87 6.93 -4.99
N TRP A 85 10.06 5.86 -4.87
CA TRP A 85 10.46 4.61 -4.20
C TRP A 85 11.58 3.84 -4.92
N VAL A 86 11.81 4.15 -6.20
CA VAL A 86 12.96 3.59 -6.94
C VAL A 86 14.27 4.11 -6.38
N LYS A 87 14.29 5.37 -5.90
CA LYS A 87 15.46 6.00 -5.28
C LYS A 87 15.51 5.72 -3.77
N ASN A 88 14.36 5.78 -3.11
CA ASN A 88 14.21 5.50 -1.68
C ASN A 88 13.14 4.44 -1.44
N LYS A 89 13.54 3.19 -1.36
CA LYS A 89 12.64 2.04 -1.11
C LYS A 89 12.02 2.04 0.30
N TYR A 90 12.49 2.91 1.18
CA TYR A 90 11.98 3.10 2.55
C TYR A 90 11.19 4.40 2.68
N GLU A 91 10.73 4.98 1.57
CA GLU A 91 9.90 6.18 1.59
C GLU A 91 8.59 5.94 2.36
N TRP A 92 8.12 6.97 3.04
CA TRP A 92 6.84 6.91 3.76
C TRP A 92 5.70 6.72 2.77
N LEU A 93 4.66 6.02 3.22
CA LEU A 93 3.42 5.89 2.45
C LEU A 93 2.59 7.16 2.60
N SER A 94 2.11 7.67 1.48
CA SER A 94 1.11 8.72 1.45
C SER A 94 -0.30 8.17 1.70
N THR A 95 -1.24 9.07 1.96
CA THR A 95 -2.69 8.77 2.00
C THR A 95 -3.15 8.04 0.73
N THR A 96 -2.68 8.48 -0.44
CA THR A 96 -3.04 7.87 -1.74
C THR A 96 -2.53 6.44 -1.84
N ASP A 97 -1.29 6.19 -1.43
CA ASP A 97 -0.68 4.84 -1.50
C ASP A 97 -1.50 3.82 -0.68
N ILE A 98 -1.87 4.18 0.55
CA ILE A 98 -2.66 3.32 1.42
C ILE A 98 -4.05 3.10 0.83
N ASN A 99 -4.71 4.18 0.38
CA ASN A 99 -6.07 4.13 -0.13
C ASN A 99 -6.18 3.26 -1.39
N GLU A 100 -5.28 3.41 -2.35
CA GLU A 100 -5.29 2.63 -3.61
C GLU A 100 -5.19 1.12 -3.37
N VAL A 101 -4.45 0.71 -2.35
CA VAL A 101 -4.37 -0.71 -1.96
C VAL A 101 -5.65 -1.15 -1.24
N MET A 102 -6.08 -0.43 -0.21
CA MET A 102 -7.16 -0.89 0.66
C MET A 102 -8.54 -0.90 -0.03
N VAL A 103 -8.80 0.02 -0.95
CA VAL A 103 -10.00 0.00 -1.80
C VAL A 103 -10.11 -1.29 -2.64
N GLN A 104 -8.98 -1.88 -3.05
CA GLN A 104 -9.02 -3.18 -3.75
C GLN A 104 -9.40 -4.33 -2.81
N TYR A 105 -9.03 -4.25 -1.52
CA TYR A 105 -9.47 -5.21 -0.51
C TYR A 105 -10.95 -5.02 -0.17
N GLU A 106 -11.46 -3.80 -0.11
CA GLU A 106 -12.89 -3.52 0.05
C GLU A 106 -13.72 -4.14 -1.08
N LYS A 107 -13.29 -3.98 -2.33
CA LYS A 107 -13.96 -4.63 -3.48
C LYS A 107 -13.90 -6.16 -3.46
N LYS A 108 -12.89 -6.73 -2.84
CA LYS A 108 -12.72 -8.19 -2.73
C LYS A 108 -13.56 -8.79 -1.62
N TYR A 109 -13.67 -8.11 -0.50
CA TYR A 109 -14.43 -8.55 0.67
C TYR A 109 -15.70 -7.71 0.76
N GLU A 110 -16.79 -8.19 0.16
CA GLU A 110 -18.08 -7.47 0.05
C GLU A 110 -18.65 -7.04 1.40
N ASN A 111 -18.28 -7.76 2.47
CA ASN A 111 -18.68 -7.45 3.85
C ASN A 111 -17.66 -6.58 4.61
N PHE A 112 -16.70 -5.99 3.93
CA PHE A 112 -15.70 -5.08 4.49
C PHE A 112 -15.88 -3.66 3.96
N ARG A 113 -15.79 -2.67 4.85
CA ARG A 113 -15.75 -1.25 4.51
C ARG A 113 -14.47 -0.62 5.00
N PHE A 114 -13.78 0.08 4.10
CA PHE A 114 -12.59 0.85 4.41
C PHE A 114 -12.91 2.34 4.44
N PHE A 115 -12.68 2.98 5.59
CA PHE A 115 -12.88 4.42 5.77
C PHE A 115 -11.56 5.16 5.68
N GLY A 116 -10.87 5.03 4.54
CA GLY A 116 -9.70 5.77 4.12
C GLY A 116 -8.58 5.90 5.14
N PRO A 117 -7.44 6.42 4.74
CA PRO A 117 -6.50 7.02 5.66
C PRO A 117 -7.01 8.41 6.02
N VAL A 118 -7.13 8.70 7.32
CA VAL A 118 -7.67 9.96 7.84
C VAL A 118 -6.74 10.52 8.92
N PRO A 119 -6.71 11.84 9.15
CA PRO A 119 -5.99 12.44 10.26
C PRO A 119 -6.63 12.08 11.60
N VAL A 120 -5.86 12.17 12.68
CA VAL A 120 -6.29 11.77 14.03
C VAL A 120 -7.49 12.56 14.55
N ASP A 121 -7.64 13.81 14.15
CA ASP A 121 -8.73 14.70 14.54
C ASP A 121 -10.04 14.50 13.78
N CYS A 122 -10.06 13.64 12.77
CA CYS A 122 -11.26 13.02 12.25
C CYS A 122 -11.56 11.80 13.14
N PRO A 123 -12.66 11.68 13.79
CA PRO A 123 -13.98 12.25 13.63
C PRO A 123 -14.39 13.30 14.66
N LYS A 124 -13.48 13.82 15.45
CA LYS A 124 -13.80 14.67 16.61
C LYS A 124 -13.89 16.16 16.26
N ASP A 125 -12.83 16.68 15.63
CA ASP A 125 -12.65 18.12 15.42
C ASP A 125 -12.96 18.57 13.99
N ILE A 126 -12.95 17.66 13.02
CA ILE A 126 -13.33 17.93 11.63
C ILE A 126 -14.42 16.96 11.17
N TYR A 127 -15.30 17.43 10.28
CA TYR A 127 -16.31 16.57 9.69
C TYR A 127 -15.67 15.62 8.67
N CYS A 128 -15.91 14.33 8.85
CA CYS A 128 -15.46 13.28 7.94
C CYS A 128 -16.43 12.09 7.96
N GLU A 129 -16.23 11.08 7.11
CA GLU A 129 -17.12 9.91 7.05
C GLU A 129 -17.22 9.14 8.38
N LEU A 130 -16.27 9.31 9.31
CA LEU A 130 -16.31 8.67 10.62
C LEU A 130 -17.13 9.43 11.66
N THR A 131 -17.41 10.73 11.45
CA THR A 131 -18.14 11.59 12.41
C THR A 131 -19.52 11.01 12.74
N ASP A 132 -20.25 10.59 11.70
CA ASP A 132 -21.61 10.04 11.84
C ASP A 132 -21.67 8.56 11.47
N LEU A 133 -20.62 7.79 11.79
CA LEU A 133 -20.52 6.37 11.42
C LEU A 133 -21.79 5.58 11.88
N ASP A 134 -22.62 5.18 10.93
CA ASP A 134 -23.84 4.39 11.16
C ASP A 134 -23.53 2.89 11.10
N ILE A 135 -23.10 2.31 12.21
CA ILE A 135 -22.77 0.87 12.30
C ILE A 135 -24.00 -0.01 12.05
N LYS A 136 -25.19 0.41 12.52
CA LYS A 136 -26.44 -0.34 12.30
C LYS A 136 -26.82 -0.37 10.84
N GLY A 137 -26.76 0.78 10.16
CA GLY A 137 -27.02 0.88 8.72
C GLY A 137 -25.99 0.13 7.88
N LEU A 138 -24.70 0.16 8.25
CA LEU A 138 -23.67 -0.64 7.60
C LEU A 138 -23.95 -2.14 7.76
N LYS A 139 -24.28 -2.58 8.97
CA LYS A 139 -24.62 -3.99 9.23
C LYS A 139 -25.84 -4.45 8.42
N SER A 140 -26.88 -3.62 8.29
CA SER A 140 -28.07 -3.92 7.49
C SER A 140 -27.76 -4.05 5.99
N LYS A 141 -26.66 -3.42 5.52
CA LYS A 141 -26.14 -3.53 4.14
C LYS A 141 -25.15 -4.70 3.97
N GLY A 142 -24.99 -5.56 4.97
CA GLY A 142 -24.11 -6.73 4.92
C GLY A 142 -22.64 -6.45 5.29
N VAL A 143 -22.31 -5.28 5.83
CA VAL A 143 -20.96 -4.98 6.32
C VAL A 143 -20.75 -5.62 7.68
N ASP A 144 -19.76 -6.49 7.79
CA ASP A 144 -19.33 -7.15 9.03
C ASP A 144 -18.05 -6.56 9.60
N TYR A 145 -17.20 -6.00 8.73
CA TYR A 145 -15.86 -5.54 9.08
C TYR A 145 -15.65 -4.12 8.64
N ILE A 146 -15.02 -3.31 9.51
CA ILE A 146 -14.62 -1.94 9.20
C ILE A 146 -13.13 -1.82 9.46
N GLY A 147 -12.40 -1.21 8.53
CA GLY A 147 -10.99 -0.84 8.67
C GLY A 147 -10.80 0.66 8.55
N VAL A 148 -9.98 1.21 9.42
CA VAL A 148 -9.55 2.61 9.37
C VAL A 148 -8.03 2.67 9.53
N VAL A 149 -7.38 3.54 8.80
CA VAL A 149 -5.98 3.91 9.04
C VAL A 149 -5.95 5.38 9.46
N PHE A 150 -5.35 5.68 10.60
CA PHE A 150 -5.19 7.03 11.09
C PHE A 150 -3.76 7.51 10.92
N ASN A 151 -3.57 8.75 10.49
CA ASN A 151 -2.34 9.49 10.73
C ASN A 151 -2.43 10.13 12.11
N LEU A 152 -1.39 10.01 12.94
CA LEU A 152 -1.39 10.60 14.28
C LEU A 152 -1.23 12.13 14.28
N ASP A 153 -0.91 12.73 13.16
CA ASP A 153 -0.96 14.17 12.97
C ASP A 153 -2.39 14.63 12.61
N ARG A 154 -2.69 15.87 12.96
CA ARG A 154 -3.94 16.54 12.62
C ARG A 154 -3.99 16.89 11.12
N HIS A 155 -5.17 17.23 10.61
CA HIS A 155 -5.41 17.53 9.20
C HIS A 155 -4.55 18.67 8.63
N ASP A 156 -4.06 19.57 9.47
CA ASP A 156 -3.23 20.73 9.12
C ASP A 156 -1.71 20.51 9.31
N GLN A 157 -1.32 19.26 9.60
CA GLN A 157 0.08 18.85 9.83
C GLN A 157 0.57 17.91 8.72
N SER A 158 1.90 17.72 8.67
CA SER A 158 2.54 16.99 7.55
C SER A 158 2.39 15.48 7.60
N GLY A 159 2.00 14.91 8.72
CA GLY A 159 1.93 13.48 8.96
C GLY A 159 3.18 12.93 9.66
N SER A 160 2.98 12.09 10.69
CA SER A 160 4.06 11.55 11.53
C SER A 160 4.06 10.03 11.65
N HIS A 161 2.89 9.42 11.81
CA HIS A 161 2.79 7.98 12.07
C HIS A 161 1.43 7.43 11.65
N TRP A 162 1.44 6.23 11.04
CA TRP A 162 0.24 5.51 10.64
C TRP A 162 -0.08 4.41 11.64
N VAL A 163 -1.34 4.36 12.07
CA VAL A 163 -1.90 3.30 12.93
C VAL A 163 -3.20 2.78 12.34
N ALA A 164 -3.66 1.61 12.78
CA ALA A 164 -4.85 1.01 12.22
C ALA A 164 -5.89 0.66 13.28
N LEU A 165 -7.16 0.73 12.91
CA LEU A 165 -8.29 0.24 13.69
C LEU A 165 -9.09 -0.75 12.86
N TYR A 166 -9.41 -1.90 13.45
CA TYR A 166 -10.26 -2.92 12.86
C TYR A 166 -11.47 -3.15 13.76
N ILE A 167 -12.68 -3.11 13.19
CA ILE A 167 -13.93 -3.34 13.90
C ILE A 167 -14.58 -4.58 13.30
N ASN A 168 -14.81 -5.58 14.14
CA ASN A 168 -15.57 -6.78 13.83
C ASN A 168 -16.97 -6.63 14.44
N ILE A 169 -17.96 -6.22 13.64
CA ILE A 169 -19.30 -5.93 14.10
C ILE A 169 -19.99 -7.18 14.69
N PRO A 170 -19.97 -8.37 14.05
CA PRO A 170 -20.55 -9.58 14.61
C PRO A 170 -20.02 -9.97 15.99
N LYS A 171 -18.74 -9.73 16.24
CA LYS A 171 -18.09 -10.06 17.52
C LYS A 171 -18.10 -8.90 18.52
N SER A 172 -18.65 -7.75 18.15
CA SER A 172 -18.54 -6.50 18.92
C SER A 172 -17.09 -6.20 19.37
N LEU A 173 -16.13 -6.49 18.49
CA LEU A 173 -14.71 -6.37 18.80
C LEU A 173 -14.10 -5.17 18.08
N ILE A 174 -13.38 -4.35 18.83
CA ILE A 174 -12.59 -3.24 18.33
C ILE A 174 -11.12 -3.54 18.61
N THR A 175 -10.30 -3.63 17.56
CA THR A 175 -8.86 -3.89 17.69
C THR A 175 -8.08 -2.69 17.17
N TYR A 176 -7.30 -2.04 18.03
CA TYR A 176 -6.35 -1.01 17.63
C TYR A 176 -4.96 -1.63 17.46
N TYR A 177 -4.25 -1.16 16.44
CA TYR A 177 -2.90 -1.63 16.13
C TYR A 177 -1.96 -0.47 15.85
N ASP A 178 -0.89 -0.39 16.64
CA ASP A 178 0.27 0.45 16.41
C ASP A 178 1.53 -0.41 16.33
N SER A 179 2.25 -0.33 15.23
CA SER A 179 3.49 -1.09 15.02
C SER A 179 4.58 -0.81 16.06
N THR A 180 4.51 0.31 16.77
CA THR A 180 5.39 0.67 17.89
C THR A 180 4.86 0.20 19.25
N SER A 181 3.66 -0.40 19.30
CA SER A 181 2.91 -0.83 20.49
C SER A 181 2.49 0.30 21.46
N SER A 182 2.36 1.51 20.96
CA SER A 182 1.85 2.63 21.75
C SER A 182 0.34 2.53 21.91
N GLU A 183 -0.16 3.01 23.04
CA GLU A 183 -1.61 3.12 23.25
C GLU A 183 -2.22 4.18 22.33
N PRO A 184 -3.51 4.05 21.96
CA PRO A 184 -4.17 5.05 21.14
C PRO A 184 -4.19 6.40 21.85
N PRO A 185 -3.94 7.51 21.13
CA PRO A 185 -4.11 8.86 21.66
C PRO A 185 -5.59 9.16 21.95
N GLU A 186 -5.84 10.23 22.69
CA GLU A 186 -7.18 10.58 23.18
C GLU A 186 -8.23 10.74 22.07
N ASP A 187 -7.85 11.26 20.90
CA ASP A 187 -8.78 11.41 19.78
C ASP A 187 -9.23 10.04 19.21
N ILE A 188 -8.32 9.08 19.15
CA ILE A 188 -8.67 7.71 18.76
C ILE A 188 -9.44 6.99 19.87
N LYS A 189 -9.11 7.19 21.14
CA LYS A 189 -9.89 6.67 22.28
C LYS A 189 -11.34 7.20 22.26
N TYR A 190 -11.52 8.48 21.92
CA TYR A 190 -12.86 9.05 21.73
C TYR A 190 -13.63 8.28 20.65
N PHE A 191 -13.02 8.04 19.50
CA PHE A 191 -13.65 7.27 18.41
C PHE A 191 -13.95 5.83 18.82
N ILE A 192 -13.02 5.15 19.50
CA ILE A 192 -13.22 3.78 20.02
C ILE A 192 -14.43 3.75 20.97
N ASN A 193 -14.54 4.72 21.87
CA ASN A 193 -15.67 4.80 22.81
C ASN A 193 -17.00 5.04 22.06
N MET A 194 -17.04 5.94 21.08
CA MET A 194 -18.23 6.19 20.26
C MET A 194 -18.67 4.91 19.53
N VAL A 195 -17.74 4.20 18.91
CA VAL A 195 -18.00 2.92 18.24
C VAL A 195 -18.48 1.87 19.24
N GLY A 196 -17.84 1.77 20.40
CA GLY A 196 -18.19 0.84 21.47
C GLY A 196 -19.65 1.02 21.96
N ILE A 197 -20.10 2.27 22.14
CA ILE A 197 -21.48 2.57 22.49
C ILE A 197 -22.45 2.05 21.40
N LYS A 198 -22.14 2.29 20.12
CA LYS A 198 -22.98 1.83 19.00
C LYS A 198 -23.00 0.29 18.89
N LEU A 199 -21.86 -0.38 19.13
CA LEU A 199 -21.81 -1.85 19.17
C LEU A 199 -22.59 -2.42 20.35
N ASN A 200 -22.54 -1.77 21.52
CA ASN A 200 -23.33 -2.19 22.70
C ASN A 200 -24.83 -2.14 22.43
N GLN A 201 -25.30 -1.12 21.73
CA GLN A 201 -26.70 -0.99 21.32
C GLN A 201 -27.14 -2.07 20.33
N LEU A 202 -26.20 -2.58 19.51
CA LEU A 202 -26.50 -3.56 18.47
C LEU A 202 -26.43 -4.99 18.97
N ASN A 203 -25.39 -5.36 19.71
CA ASN A 203 -25.06 -6.76 20.04
C ASN A 203 -24.76 -7.00 21.53
N GLY A 204 -24.89 -5.99 22.42
CA GLY A 204 -24.44 -6.06 23.80
C GLY A 204 -22.97 -5.68 23.99
N LYS A 205 -22.39 -6.05 25.13
CA LYS A 205 -21.07 -5.55 25.55
C LYS A 205 -19.98 -5.76 24.51
N HIS A 206 -19.34 -4.67 24.07
CA HIS A 206 -18.17 -4.72 23.19
C HIS A 206 -16.87 -5.11 23.92
N VAL A 207 -15.93 -5.61 23.15
CA VAL A 207 -14.55 -5.88 23.58
C VAL A 207 -13.61 -4.94 22.85
N TYR A 208 -12.66 -4.39 23.58
CA TYR A 208 -11.57 -3.59 23.03
C TYR A 208 -10.23 -4.23 23.36
N GLU A 209 -9.35 -4.27 22.35
CA GLU A 209 -7.98 -4.76 22.49
C GLU A 209 -7.00 -3.92 21.66
N TYR A 210 -5.74 -3.93 22.04
CA TYR A 210 -4.64 -3.37 21.25
C TYR A 210 -3.36 -4.18 21.43
N ASN A 211 -2.45 -4.13 20.44
CA ASN A 211 -1.21 -4.88 20.50
C ASN A 211 -0.27 -4.35 21.60
N LYS A 212 0.38 -5.29 22.27
CA LYS A 212 1.33 -5.03 23.37
C LYS A 212 2.78 -5.26 22.93
N LYS A 213 2.97 -5.90 21.77
CA LYS A 213 4.30 -6.18 21.23
C LYS A 213 4.66 -5.17 20.16
N ARG A 214 5.86 -4.62 20.25
CA ARG A 214 6.43 -3.76 19.22
C ARG A 214 6.90 -4.63 18.06
N HIS A 215 6.52 -4.23 16.84
CA HIS A 215 6.93 -4.89 15.60
C HIS A 215 7.89 -4.03 14.78
N GLN A 216 7.65 -2.71 14.76
CA GLN A 216 8.47 -1.76 14.01
C GLN A 216 9.60 -1.21 14.85
N TYR A 217 10.82 -1.28 14.30
CA TYR A 217 12.04 -0.70 14.86
C TYR A 217 12.68 0.34 13.92
N GLY A 218 12.31 0.33 12.63
CA GLY A 218 12.65 1.34 11.65
C GLY A 218 11.77 2.58 11.71
N GLY A 219 11.99 3.54 10.81
CA GLY A 219 11.32 4.85 10.84
C GLY A 219 10.25 5.06 9.76
N SER A 220 10.01 4.08 8.85
CA SER A 220 9.19 4.34 7.64
C SER A 220 8.11 3.28 7.35
N GLU A 221 8.01 2.25 8.17
CA GLU A 221 7.24 1.05 7.88
C GLU A 221 5.80 1.07 8.42
N CYS A 222 5.43 2.09 9.21
CA CYS A 222 4.15 2.15 9.93
C CYS A 222 2.92 1.97 9.01
N GLY A 223 2.90 2.63 7.84
CA GLY A 223 1.81 2.47 6.87
C GLY A 223 1.73 1.05 6.30
N MET A 224 2.88 0.40 6.06
CA MET A 224 2.91 -1.00 5.63
C MET A 224 2.42 -1.94 6.71
N TYR A 225 2.80 -1.72 7.98
CA TYR A 225 2.29 -2.48 9.12
C TYR A 225 0.80 -2.31 9.31
N SER A 226 0.29 -1.08 9.21
CA SER A 226 -1.15 -0.77 9.32
C SER A 226 -1.97 -1.50 8.26
N MET A 227 -1.55 -1.44 6.99
CA MET A 227 -2.22 -2.19 5.93
C MET A 227 -2.11 -3.70 6.13
N ASN A 228 -0.92 -4.21 6.50
CA ASN A 228 -0.73 -5.64 6.75
C ASN A 228 -1.62 -6.15 7.88
N PHE A 229 -1.76 -5.39 8.97
CA PHE A 229 -2.67 -5.72 10.06
C PHE A 229 -4.11 -5.86 9.57
N LEU A 230 -4.64 -4.87 8.84
CA LEU A 230 -6.01 -4.94 8.29
C LEU A 230 -6.18 -6.13 7.33
N ILE A 231 -5.20 -6.37 6.46
CA ILE A 231 -5.24 -7.48 5.50
C ILE A 231 -5.23 -8.85 6.21
N GLU A 232 -4.41 -9.00 7.24
CA GLU A 232 -4.35 -10.26 8.00
C GLU A 232 -5.61 -10.48 8.84
N SER A 233 -6.20 -9.40 9.40
CA SER A 233 -7.48 -9.45 10.10
C SER A 233 -8.63 -9.86 9.16
N LEU A 234 -8.65 -9.35 7.92
CA LEU A 234 -9.61 -9.78 6.89
C LEU A 234 -9.46 -11.26 6.48
N LYS A 235 -8.27 -11.83 6.63
CA LYS A 235 -8.02 -13.26 6.45
C LYS A 235 -8.43 -14.11 7.67
N GLY A 236 -9.01 -13.49 8.70
CA GLY A 236 -9.50 -14.12 9.91
C GLY A 236 -8.48 -14.30 11.03
N LYS A 237 -7.28 -13.69 10.94
CA LYS A 237 -6.30 -13.74 12.03
C LYS A 237 -6.73 -12.83 13.17
N THR A 238 -6.53 -13.32 14.39
CA THR A 238 -6.69 -12.55 15.62
C THR A 238 -5.47 -11.66 15.89
N LEU A 239 -5.60 -10.69 16.79
CA LEU A 239 -4.47 -9.88 17.23
C LEU A 239 -3.34 -10.76 17.80
N ALA A 240 -3.69 -11.77 18.60
CA ALA A 240 -2.73 -12.72 19.14
C ALA A 240 -1.97 -13.50 18.05
N ASP A 241 -2.64 -13.90 16.96
CA ASP A 241 -1.98 -14.54 15.81
C ASP A 241 -0.97 -13.63 15.14
N ILE A 242 -1.31 -12.34 15.01
CA ILE A 242 -0.46 -11.31 14.39
C ILE A 242 0.76 -11.02 15.29
N GLU A 243 0.56 -10.89 16.60
CA GLU A 243 1.65 -10.69 17.56
C GLU A 243 2.59 -11.89 17.68
N ASN A 244 2.05 -13.12 17.60
CA ASN A 244 2.85 -14.33 17.68
C ASN A 244 3.64 -14.64 16.39
N LYS A 245 3.20 -14.10 15.27
CA LYS A 245 3.85 -14.22 13.96
C LYS A 245 4.28 -12.86 13.42
N ALA A 246 4.82 -12.03 14.32
CA ALA A 246 5.30 -10.70 13.96
C ALA A 246 6.32 -10.79 12.82
N ILE A 247 6.09 -9.98 11.78
CA ILE A 247 7.03 -9.83 10.67
C ILE A 247 8.00 -8.71 10.99
N THR A 248 9.22 -8.80 10.47
CA THR A 248 10.26 -7.78 10.65
C THR A 248 10.02 -6.57 9.73
N ASP A 249 10.69 -5.43 10.02
CA ASP A 249 10.68 -4.25 9.13
C ASP A 249 11.13 -4.61 7.70
N ARG A 250 12.10 -5.49 7.58
CA ARG A 250 12.54 -6.00 6.27
C ARG A 250 11.41 -6.73 5.54
N ASP A 251 10.72 -7.63 6.23
CA ASP A 251 9.68 -8.47 5.62
C ASP A 251 8.44 -7.67 5.29
N VAL A 252 8.04 -6.70 6.13
CA VAL A 252 6.91 -5.80 5.82
C VAL A 252 7.25 -4.89 4.63
N ASN A 253 8.49 -4.44 4.48
CA ASN A 253 8.93 -3.69 3.30
C ASN A 253 8.91 -4.52 2.01
N LEU A 254 9.16 -5.83 2.08
CA LEU A 254 9.02 -6.73 0.92
C LEU A 254 7.57 -6.79 0.41
N LEU A 255 6.58 -6.56 1.28
CA LEU A 255 5.18 -6.49 0.87
C LEU A 255 4.90 -5.32 -0.08
N ARG A 256 5.74 -4.27 -0.13
CA ARG A 256 5.62 -3.21 -1.13
C ARG A 256 5.60 -3.77 -2.55
N SER A 257 6.51 -4.70 -2.87
CA SER A 257 6.55 -5.35 -4.18
C SER A 257 5.38 -6.30 -4.44
N TYR A 258 4.69 -6.75 -3.39
CA TYR A 258 3.48 -7.54 -3.49
C TYR A 258 2.22 -6.67 -3.66
N LEU A 259 2.12 -5.54 -2.93
CA LEU A 259 0.96 -4.65 -2.95
C LEU A 259 0.98 -3.67 -4.12
N TYR A 260 2.16 -3.32 -4.62
CA TYR A 260 2.32 -2.37 -5.73
C TYR A 260 3.07 -3.02 -6.90
N ARG A 261 2.81 -2.56 -8.11
CA ARG A 261 3.57 -2.91 -9.31
C ARG A 261 4.69 -1.90 -9.56
N PRO A 262 5.72 -2.24 -10.35
CA PRO A 262 6.76 -1.28 -10.71
C PRO A 262 6.20 0.01 -11.32
N PRO A 263 6.87 1.17 -11.15
CA PRO A 263 6.42 2.43 -11.71
C PRO A 263 6.56 2.46 -13.24
N LYS A 264 5.70 3.21 -13.90
CA LYS A 264 5.61 3.30 -15.37
C LYS A 264 6.94 3.57 -16.09
N LYS A 265 7.81 4.41 -15.53
CA LYS A 265 9.09 4.79 -16.15
C LYS A 265 10.13 3.66 -16.19
N MET A 266 10.01 2.60 -15.42
CA MET A 266 10.95 1.46 -15.48
C MET A 266 10.65 0.52 -16.65
N GLU A 267 9.45 0.53 -17.20
CA GLU A 267 9.05 -0.36 -18.29
C GLU A 267 9.70 0.02 -19.64
N SER A 268 9.97 1.31 -19.87
CA SER A 268 10.60 1.81 -21.09
C SER A 268 12.11 1.50 -21.20
N HIS A 269 12.77 1.05 -20.15
CA HIS A 269 14.21 0.79 -20.13
C HIS A 269 14.57 -0.70 -20.28
N ILE A 270 13.61 -1.61 -20.11
CA ILE A 270 13.87 -3.06 -20.22
C ILE A 270 13.83 -3.52 -21.69
N GLY A 271 13.20 -2.76 -22.57
CA GLY A 271 13.08 -3.07 -24.02
C GLY A 271 14.22 -2.54 -24.91
N GLY A 272 15.23 -1.85 -24.38
CA GLY A 272 16.21 -1.08 -25.14
C GLY A 272 17.65 -1.60 -25.17
N GLN A 273 17.95 -2.81 -24.68
CA GLN A 273 19.32 -3.34 -24.74
C GLN A 273 19.41 -4.65 -25.55
N ASN A 274 19.22 -4.55 -26.86
CA ASN A 274 19.87 -5.45 -27.83
C ASN A 274 19.94 -4.73 -29.19
N GLY A 275 21.06 -4.12 -29.47
CA GLY A 275 21.35 -3.59 -30.80
C GLY A 275 22.45 -2.52 -30.83
N GLY A 276 23.68 -2.90 -31.08
CA GLY A 276 24.67 -2.03 -31.72
C GLY A 276 25.66 -1.34 -30.80
N GLY A 277 26.79 -1.98 -30.57
CA GLY A 277 27.96 -1.40 -29.89
C GLY A 277 28.52 -0.16 -30.57
N ARG A 278 28.63 0.93 -29.86
CA ARG A 278 29.66 1.94 -30.04
C ARG A 278 30.24 2.30 -28.68
N LYS A 279 31.44 1.79 -28.40
CA LYS A 279 32.25 2.18 -27.22
C LYS A 279 32.53 3.67 -27.29
N LYS A 280 31.84 4.49 -26.49
CA LYS A 280 32.30 5.86 -26.20
C LYS A 280 33.37 5.80 -25.12
N LYS A 281 34.61 6.22 -25.46
CA LYS A 281 35.69 6.39 -24.54
C LYS A 281 35.31 7.44 -23.49
N VAL A 282 35.37 7.06 -22.21
CA VAL A 282 35.20 7.96 -21.05
C VAL A 282 36.51 8.80 -20.93
N PRO A 283 36.44 10.13 -20.88
CA PRO A 283 37.65 10.96 -20.65
C PRO A 283 38.13 10.78 -19.22
N LYS A 284 39.35 10.38 -19.04
CA LYS A 284 40.05 10.36 -17.73
C LYS A 284 40.24 11.81 -17.26
N LYS A 285 39.53 12.23 -16.21
CA LYS A 285 39.84 13.46 -15.48
C LYS A 285 41.18 13.31 -14.77
N LYS A 286 42.14 14.16 -15.11
CA LYS A 286 43.40 14.31 -14.36
C LYS A 286 43.07 14.93 -13.00
N ILE A 287 43.43 14.23 -11.93
CA ILE A 287 43.40 14.73 -10.55
C ILE A 287 44.58 15.69 -10.40
N THR A 288 44.30 16.94 -10.11
CA THR A 288 45.33 17.94 -9.82
C THR A 288 45.68 17.93 -8.32
N ASP A 289 46.92 18.20 -8.00
CA ASP A 289 47.50 18.12 -6.63
C ASP A 289 46.92 19.08 -5.59
N LYS A 290 45.85 19.81 -5.89
CA LYS A 290 45.16 20.70 -4.93
C LYS A 290 44.17 19.97 -3.98
N ASP A 291 43.77 18.77 -4.29
CA ASP A 291 42.76 18.03 -3.49
C ASP A 291 43.37 17.23 -2.31
N LYS A 292 44.66 17.31 -2.09
CA LYS A 292 45.35 16.56 -1.01
C LYS A 292 45.55 17.32 0.31
N LYS A 293 45.13 18.60 0.42
CA LYS A 293 45.41 19.42 1.63
C LYS A 293 44.24 19.61 2.61
N GLU A 294 43.06 19.11 2.34
CA GLU A 294 41.91 19.36 3.23
C GLU A 294 41.48 18.20 4.15
N LYS A 295 42.25 17.13 4.24
CA LYS A 295 41.97 16.01 5.17
C LYS A 295 42.91 15.95 6.36
N LYS A 296 43.06 17.02 7.13
CA LYS A 296 43.69 16.97 8.46
C LYS A 296 43.20 18.11 9.33
N LYS A 297 42.03 17.97 9.97
CA LYS A 297 41.69 18.63 11.25
C LYS A 297 40.39 17.99 11.79
N VAL A 298 40.56 16.92 12.57
CA VAL A 298 39.52 16.41 13.48
C VAL A 298 39.91 16.87 14.88
N PRO A 299 39.07 17.60 15.62
CA PRO A 299 39.35 17.98 17.00
C PRO A 299 39.19 16.78 17.94
N LYS A 300 40.15 16.55 18.82
CA LYS A 300 40.13 15.56 19.90
C LYS A 300 39.08 15.92 20.92
N LYS A 301 38.17 14.98 21.25
CA LYS A 301 37.24 15.07 22.39
C LYS A 301 38.03 15.09 23.72
N LYS A 302 37.76 16.09 24.55
CA LYS A 302 38.21 16.17 25.94
C LYS A 302 37.52 15.08 26.78
N LYS A 303 38.31 14.33 27.56
CA LYS A 303 37.88 13.47 28.65
C LYS A 303 37.31 14.36 29.76
N VAL A 304 36.12 14.01 30.28
CA VAL A 304 35.59 14.56 31.53
C VAL A 304 35.90 13.54 32.62
N ASP A 305 36.66 13.97 33.59
CA ASP A 305 37.00 13.22 34.79
C ASP A 305 35.77 13.01 35.67
N LYS A 306 35.67 11.78 36.16
CA LYS A 306 34.78 11.44 37.29
C LYS A 306 35.50 11.86 38.58
N ASP A 307 34.94 12.73 39.32
CA ASP A 307 35.32 12.85 40.75
C ASP A 307 34.16 12.60 41.71
N LYS A 308 34.52 11.90 42.75
CA LYS A 308 33.72 11.36 43.81
C LYS A 308 33.31 12.50 44.75
N THR A 309 32.12 12.46 45.30
CA THR A 309 32.00 12.78 46.73
C THR A 309 30.79 12.07 47.34
N LYS A 310 31.09 11.37 48.42
CA LYS A 310 30.18 10.85 49.46
C LYS A 310 29.62 12.03 50.25
N LYS A 311 28.33 11.99 50.53
CA LYS A 311 27.73 12.03 51.89
C LYS A 311 26.23 11.80 51.74
#